data_bd2a4956c5d4f1ecbbbe89d0f2741c73
#
_entry.id   bd2a4956c5d4f1ecbbbe89d0f2741c73
#
_cell.length_a   1.000
_cell.length_b   1.000
_cell.length_c   1.000
_cell.angle_alpha   90.00
_cell.angle_beta   90.00
_cell.angle_gamma   90.00
#
_symmetry.space_group_name_H-M   'P 1'
#
loop_
_entity.id
_entity.type
_entity.pdbx_description
1 polymer ?
#
loop_
_entity_poly.entity_id
_entity_poly.type
_entity_poly.pdbx_seq_one_letter_code
_entity_poly.pdbx_strand_id
1 'polypeptide(L)'
;MTLREMLTAEKWDYVTIQQASPKSFKIETYRPYAQNLVDYIRRHAPQAEVVFHQTWAWREDHTRMGMDQKPRGFMYRELTKAYHTIAREVGIKRIIPVGDAFQLAAESPEWHFERDPDFDYENPKYPELPREKNSLNGGFRWMSRPGKAKETQPGPGAAQPDDGSDKVFYNDGSHANGAGSYLAACVWYEFFFHDDVRKITQNPAWLGDRAISLRAIAHQVASEGIKPAAWPEEIR
;
A
#
# COMPACT_ATOMS: atom_id res chain seq x y z
N MET A 1 14.37 21.35 -5.87
CA MET A 1 13.53 21.87 -4.76
C MET A 1 13.82 21.03 -3.53
N THR A 2 14.21 21.66 -2.44
CA THR A 2 14.46 21.01 -1.13
C THR A 2 13.16 20.86 -0.35
N LEU A 3 13.15 20.01 0.68
CA LEU A 3 12.00 19.87 1.57
C LEU A 3 11.61 21.23 2.21
N ARG A 4 12.60 22.04 2.60
CA ARG A 4 12.36 23.38 3.15
C ARG A 4 11.61 24.27 2.15
N GLU A 5 12.09 24.34 0.92
CA GLU A 5 11.44 25.14 -0.12
C GLU A 5 10.00 24.71 -0.35
N MET A 6 9.73 23.39 -0.35
CA MET A 6 8.35 22.87 -0.47
C MET A 6 7.49 23.28 0.72
N LEU A 7 7.97 23.10 1.95
CA LEU A 7 7.21 23.43 3.15
C LEU A 7 6.89 24.91 3.29
N THR A 8 7.75 25.79 2.75
CA THR A 8 7.59 27.25 2.83
C THR A 8 6.98 27.87 1.57
N ALA A 9 6.68 27.09 0.54
CA ALA A 9 6.13 27.59 -0.72
C ALA A 9 4.70 28.14 -0.56
N GLU A 10 3.93 27.51 0.32
CA GLU A 10 2.52 27.86 0.56
C GLU A 10 2.15 27.64 2.04
N LYS A 11 0.96 28.12 2.41
CA LYS A 11 0.37 27.82 3.72
C LYS A 11 -0.41 26.50 3.63
N TRP A 12 0.30 25.40 3.77
CA TRP A 12 -0.29 24.06 3.74
C TRP A 12 -1.24 23.86 4.92
N ASP A 13 -2.41 23.29 4.68
CA ASP A 13 -3.33 22.83 5.74
C ASP A 13 -2.84 21.50 6.32
N TYR A 14 -2.31 20.63 5.46
CA TYR A 14 -1.84 19.30 5.83
C TYR A 14 -0.47 18.99 5.22
N VAL A 15 0.33 18.26 5.98
CA VAL A 15 1.55 17.61 5.46
C VAL A 15 1.46 16.13 5.79
N THR A 16 1.42 15.29 4.75
CA THR A 16 1.38 13.85 4.92
C THR A 16 2.77 13.27 4.92
N ILE A 17 3.03 12.33 5.81
CA ILE A 17 4.27 11.56 5.87
C ILE A 17 3.98 10.07 5.95
N GLN A 18 4.91 9.26 5.48
CA GLN A 18 4.81 7.80 5.51
C GLN A 18 6.19 7.15 5.59
N GLN A 19 6.24 5.90 6.02
CA GLN A 19 7.46 5.10 5.91
C GLN A 19 7.52 4.41 4.53
N ALA A 20 8.72 4.19 4.01
CA ALA A 20 8.92 3.39 2.82
C ALA A 20 8.35 1.97 3.03
N SER A 21 7.57 1.47 2.07
CA SER A 21 6.82 0.21 2.20
C SER A 21 7.67 -0.98 2.71
N PRO A 22 8.91 -1.23 2.24
CA PRO A 22 9.74 -2.32 2.75
C PRO A 22 10.18 -2.18 4.22
N LYS A 23 9.98 -1.00 4.80
CA LYS A 23 10.36 -0.67 6.18
C LYS A 23 9.15 -0.40 7.08
N SER A 24 7.95 -0.30 6.51
CA SER A 24 6.74 0.15 7.23
C SER A 24 6.35 -0.75 8.40
N PHE A 25 6.68 -2.03 8.35
CA PHE A 25 6.43 -3.02 9.39
C PHE A 25 7.61 -3.25 10.35
N LYS A 26 8.66 -2.41 10.26
CA LYS A 26 9.87 -2.47 11.07
C LYS A 26 9.95 -1.20 11.92
N ILE A 27 9.37 -1.24 13.11
CA ILE A 27 9.21 -0.06 13.96
C ILE A 27 10.53 0.65 14.28
N GLU A 28 11.63 -0.09 14.39
CA GLU A 28 12.97 0.46 14.64
C GLU A 28 13.44 1.41 13.54
N THR A 29 12.93 1.26 12.31
CA THR A 29 13.32 2.09 11.17
C THR A 29 12.70 3.49 11.15
N TYR A 30 11.73 3.73 12.01
CA TYR A 30 11.11 5.05 12.18
C TYR A 30 11.95 5.97 13.07
N ARG A 31 12.71 5.39 13.98
CA ARG A 31 13.47 6.14 14.99
C ARG A 31 14.92 6.36 14.55
N PRO A 32 15.50 7.56 14.74
CA PRO A 32 14.88 8.79 15.24
C PRO A 32 14.21 9.64 14.15
N TYR A 33 14.13 9.13 12.93
CA TYR A 33 13.81 9.89 11.72
C TYR A 33 12.40 10.49 11.72
N ALA A 34 11.40 9.78 12.27
CA ALA A 34 10.03 10.27 12.34
C ALA A 34 9.94 11.53 13.22
N GLN A 35 10.56 11.52 14.40
CA GLN A 35 10.60 12.70 15.27
C GLN A 35 11.31 13.87 14.60
N ASN A 36 12.48 13.61 14.02
CA ASN A 36 13.26 14.66 13.34
C ASN A 36 12.48 15.29 12.18
N LEU A 37 11.76 14.48 11.41
CA LEU A 37 10.94 14.96 10.28
C LEU A 37 9.75 15.77 10.77
N VAL A 38 9.04 15.31 11.79
CA VAL A 38 7.89 16.02 12.38
C VAL A 38 8.32 17.36 12.95
N ASP A 39 9.43 17.41 13.68
CA ASP A 39 9.98 18.67 14.23
C ASP A 39 10.40 19.64 13.12
N TYR A 40 10.98 19.11 12.05
CA TYR A 40 11.35 19.90 10.89
C TYR A 40 10.12 20.50 10.20
N ILE A 41 9.06 19.71 9.99
CA ILE A 41 7.81 20.18 9.39
C ILE A 41 7.17 21.25 10.28
N ARG A 42 7.03 20.99 11.58
CA ARG A 42 6.44 21.96 12.52
C ARG A 42 7.19 23.29 12.59
N ARG A 43 8.51 23.28 12.37
CA ARG A 43 9.34 24.49 12.30
C ARG A 43 9.08 25.29 11.03
N HIS A 44 8.87 24.67 9.89
CA HIS A 44 8.78 25.33 8.59
C HIS A 44 7.36 25.52 8.06
N ALA A 45 6.40 24.75 8.57
CA ALA A 45 4.96 24.85 8.27
C ALA A 45 4.14 24.69 9.57
N PRO A 46 4.29 25.60 10.55
CA PRO A 46 3.71 25.46 11.90
C PRO A 46 2.18 25.41 11.91
N GLN A 47 1.54 25.93 10.87
CA GLN A 47 0.08 25.94 10.73
C GLN A 47 -0.46 24.60 10.20
N ALA A 48 0.38 23.79 9.56
CA ALA A 48 -0.04 22.55 8.93
C ALA A 48 -0.23 21.43 9.96
N GLU A 49 -1.31 20.69 9.85
CA GLU A 49 -1.46 19.43 10.57
C GLU A 49 -0.59 18.35 9.89
N VAL A 50 0.28 17.72 10.69
CA VAL A 50 1.05 16.56 10.21
C VAL A 50 0.22 15.30 10.42
N VAL A 51 -0.01 14.55 9.35
CA VAL A 51 -0.77 13.30 9.37
C VAL A 51 0.06 12.15 8.79
N PHE A 52 -0.11 10.95 9.34
CA PHE A 52 0.46 9.76 8.72
C PHE A 52 -0.44 9.25 7.60
N HIS A 53 0.18 8.85 6.49
CA HIS A 53 -0.43 7.96 5.51
C HIS A 53 -0.01 6.53 5.83
N GLN A 54 -0.92 5.71 6.36
CA GLN A 54 -0.67 4.29 6.60
C GLN A 54 -0.57 3.57 5.25
N THR A 55 0.59 3.02 4.94
CA THR A 55 0.78 2.17 3.77
C THR A 55 0.08 0.83 3.98
N TRP A 56 -0.06 0.06 2.90
CA TRP A 56 -0.74 -1.24 2.92
C TRP A 56 0.23 -2.41 2.98
N ALA A 57 -0.27 -3.56 3.40
CA ALA A 57 0.46 -4.80 3.34
C ALA A 57 0.61 -5.27 1.88
N TRP A 58 1.72 -5.91 1.58
CA TRP A 58 1.94 -6.55 0.30
C TRP A 58 1.02 -7.76 0.13
N ARG A 59 0.82 -8.15 -1.11
CA ARG A 59 0.04 -9.34 -1.46
C ARG A 59 0.65 -10.58 -0.80
N GLU A 60 -0.20 -11.52 -0.40
CA GLU A 60 0.21 -12.67 0.41
C GLU A 60 1.19 -13.62 -0.29
N ASP A 61 1.19 -13.65 -1.63
CA ASP A 61 2.13 -14.44 -2.44
C ASP A 61 3.44 -13.71 -2.77
N HIS A 62 3.66 -12.53 -2.20
CA HIS A 62 4.87 -11.77 -2.46
C HIS A 62 6.07 -12.37 -1.73
N THR A 63 7.00 -12.97 -2.48
CA THR A 63 8.15 -13.70 -1.94
C THR A 63 9.26 -12.80 -1.38
N ARG A 64 9.24 -11.52 -1.75
CA ARG A 64 10.25 -10.57 -1.31
C ARG A 64 10.28 -10.47 0.22
N MET A 65 11.45 -10.68 0.82
CA MET A 65 11.68 -10.65 2.26
C MET A 65 11.03 -11.81 3.03
N GLY A 66 10.70 -12.91 2.38
CA GLY A 66 10.12 -14.09 3.00
C GLY A 66 8.69 -13.90 3.50
N MET A 67 7.92 -13.01 2.86
CA MET A 67 6.52 -12.79 3.21
C MET A 67 5.65 -14.03 2.98
N ASP A 68 5.97 -14.84 1.97
CA ASP A 68 5.37 -16.14 1.69
C ASP A 68 5.47 -17.14 2.85
N GLN A 69 6.43 -16.95 3.75
CA GLN A 69 6.63 -17.78 4.95
C GLN A 69 5.98 -17.18 6.20
N LYS A 70 5.28 -16.06 6.09
CA LYS A 70 4.65 -15.39 7.23
C LYS A 70 3.16 -15.69 7.29
N PRO A 71 2.57 -15.74 8.49
CA PRO A 71 1.12 -15.86 8.62
C PRO A 71 0.40 -14.75 7.86
N ARG A 72 -0.73 -15.07 7.28
CA ARG A 72 -1.60 -14.10 6.63
C ARG A 72 -1.86 -12.90 7.54
N GLY A 73 -1.77 -11.70 7.00
CA GLY A 73 -1.95 -10.47 7.76
C GLY A 73 -0.76 -10.08 8.66
N PHE A 74 0.36 -10.83 8.65
CA PHE A 74 1.55 -10.48 9.44
C PHE A 74 2.02 -9.06 9.16
N MET A 75 2.30 -8.73 7.90
CA MET A 75 2.79 -7.40 7.53
C MET A 75 1.79 -6.31 7.92
N TYR A 76 0.49 -6.55 7.72
CA TYR A 76 -0.55 -5.62 8.13
C TYR A 76 -0.52 -5.33 9.63
N ARG A 77 -0.46 -6.37 10.47
CA ARG A 77 -0.41 -6.19 11.93
C ARG A 77 0.80 -5.39 12.37
N GLU A 78 1.98 -5.73 11.85
CA GLU A 78 3.21 -5.08 12.28
C GLU A 78 3.29 -3.61 11.79
N LEU A 79 2.89 -3.32 10.53
CA LEU A 79 2.86 -1.93 10.07
C LEU A 79 1.82 -1.09 10.84
N THR A 80 0.67 -1.66 11.15
CA THR A 80 -0.38 -0.96 11.90
C THR A 80 0.11 -0.62 13.30
N LYS A 81 0.73 -1.58 14.01
CA LYS A 81 1.39 -1.34 15.30
C LYS A 81 2.45 -0.23 15.19
N ALA A 82 3.29 -0.28 14.16
CA ALA A 82 4.36 0.69 13.99
C ALA A 82 3.78 2.10 13.79
N TYR A 83 2.83 2.29 12.86
CA TYR A 83 2.21 3.60 12.62
C TYR A 83 1.54 4.17 13.86
N HIS A 84 0.73 3.37 14.57
CA HIS A 84 0.02 3.86 15.76
C HIS A 84 0.97 4.14 16.94
N THR A 85 2.00 3.33 17.14
CA THR A 85 2.99 3.55 18.20
C THR A 85 3.80 4.80 17.93
N ILE A 86 4.34 4.94 16.71
CA ILE A 86 5.14 6.11 16.35
C ILE A 86 4.29 7.38 16.33
N ALA A 87 3.04 7.31 15.85
CA ALA A 87 2.14 8.47 15.89
C ALA A 87 1.99 9.02 17.32
N ARG A 88 1.80 8.15 18.32
CA ARG A 88 1.74 8.54 19.72
C ARG A 88 3.06 9.15 20.21
N GLU A 89 4.19 8.54 19.86
CA GLU A 89 5.53 9.02 20.27
C GLU A 89 5.83 10.43 19.75
N VAL A 90 5.49 10.71 18.49
CA VAL A 90 5.81 12.00 17.84
C VAL A 90 4.65 13.02 17.87
N GLY A 91 3.54 12.67 18.54
CA GLY A 91 2.38 13.54 18.71
C GLY A 91 1.61 13.81 17.42
N ILE A 92 1.52 12.81 16.52
CA ILE A 92 0.61 12.81 15.35
C ILE A 92 -0.72 12.25 15.82
N LYS A 93 -1.82 13.00 15.58
CA LYS A 93 -3.15 12.66 16.06
C LYS A 93 -3.96 11.83 15.07
N ARG A 94 -3.71 11.99 13.77
CA ARG A 94 -4.52 11.39 12.70
C ARG A 94 -3.66 10.55 11.77
N ILE A 95 -4.20 9.39 11.38
CA ILE A 95 -3.60 8.46 10.43
C ILE A 95 -4.62 8.23 9.33
N ILE A 96 -4.25 8.45 8.07
CA ILE A 96 -5.08 8.12 6.90
C ILE A 96 -5.07 6.59 6.77
N PRO A 97 -6.20 5.89 6.98
CA PRO A 97 -6.22 4.45 7.21
C PRO A 97 -6.26 3.63 5.91
N VAL A 98 -5.40 3.96 4.93
CA VAL A 98 -5.39 3.24 3.64
C VAL A 98 -5.00 1.78 3.82
N GLY A 99 -4.03 1.49 4.69
CA GLY A 99 -3.64 0.11 5.00
C GLY A 99 -4.78 -0.71 5.59
N ASP A 100 -5.61 -0.09 6.46
CA ASP A 100 -6.79 -0.74 7.03
C ASP A 100 -7.82 -1.05 5.95
N ALA A 101 -8.04 -0.12 4.99
CA ALA A 101 -8.97 -0.34 3.88
C ALA A 101 -8.51 -1.48 2.96
N PHE A 102 -7.22 -1.55 2.64
CA PHE A 102 -6.66 -2.67 1.86
C PHE A 102 -6.84 -4.00 2.57
N GLN A 103 -6.61 -4.04 3.89
CA GLN A 103 -6.77 -5.27 4.66
C GLN A 103 -8.24 -5.69 4.76
N LEU A 104 -9.14 -4.73 5.03
CA LEU A 104 -10.59 -5.02 5.08
C LEU A 104 -11.10 -5.54 3.73
N ALA A 105 -10.64 -4.97 2.63
CA ALA A 105 -10.93 -5.47 1.29
C ALA A 105 -10.40 -6.88 1.09
N ALA A 106 -9.15 -7.17 1.46
CA ALA A 106 -8.55 -8.50 1.33
C ALA A 106 -9.27 -9.58 2.18
N GLU A 107 -9.95 -9.18 3.24
CA GLU A 107 -10.79 -10.05 4.07
C GLU A 107 -12.18 -10.29 3.48
N SER A 108 -12.60 -9.48 2.48
CA SER A 108 -13.88 -9.64 1.81
C SER A 108 -13.82 -10.67 0.68
N PRO A 109 -14.88 -11.44 0.41
CA PRO A 109 -14.89 -12.43 -0.68
C PRO A 109 -14.66 -11.79 -2.07
N GLU A 110 -15.10 -10.55 -2.26
CA GLU A 110 -15.02 -9.86 -3.55
C GLU A 110 -13.59 -9.42 -3.90
N TRP A 111 -12.76 -9.10 -2.88
CA TRP A 111 -11.41 -8.57 -3.04
C TRP A 111 -10.33 -9.47 -2.47
N HIS A 112 -10.72 -10.68 -2.04
CA HIS A 112 -9.76 -11.70 -1.65
C HIS A 112 -8.96 -12.16 -2.87
N PHE A 113 -7.64 -11.98 -2.82
CA PHE A 113 -6.76 -12.39 -3.91
C PHE A 113 -6.84 -13.89 -4.18
N GLU A 114 -7.02 -14.24 -5.43
CA GLU A 114 -7.00 -15.62 -5.92
C GLU A 114 -5.89 -15.78 -6.95
N ARG A 115 -5.00 -16.71 -6.67
CA ARG A 115 -3.94 -17.13 -7.58
C ARG A 115 -4.52 -17.95 -8.73
N ASP A 116 -3.95 -17.85 -9.93
CA ASP A 116 -4.32 -18.70 -11.05
C ASP A 116 -3.83 -20.14 -10.78
N PRO A 117 -4.72 -21.14 -10.57
CA PRO A 117 -4.31 -22.50 -10.26
C PRO A 117 -3.70 -23.25 -11.44
N ASP A 118 -3.95 -22.78 -12.67
CA ASP A 118 -3.50 -23.43 -13.90
C ASP A 118 -2.18 -22.88 -14.44
N PHE A 119 -1.65 -21.81 -13.82
CA PHE A 119 -0.40 -21.16 -14.28
C PHE A 119 0.82 -21.75 -13.57
N ASP A 120 1.85 -22.11 -14.34
CA ASP A 120 3.14 -22.58 -13.80
C ASP A 120 4.01 -21.40 -13.39
N TYR A 121 3.94 -21.01 -12.13
CA TYR A 121 4.74 -19.90 -11.57
C TYR A 121 6.22 -20.23 -11.39
N GLU A 122 6.57 -21.50 -11.37
CA GLU A 122 7.96 -21.95 -11.24
C GLU A 122 8.70 -21.88 -12.58
N ASN A 123 7.96 -22.15 -13.69
CA ASN A 123 8.53 -22.16 -15.04
C ASN A 123 7.68 -21.29 -15.99
N PRO A 124 7.55 -19.98 -15.72
CA PRO A 124 6.71 -19.10 -16.51
C PRO A 124 7.25 -18.95 -17.93
N LYS A 125 6.37 -19.01 -18.94
CA LYS A 125 6.73 -18.89 -20.35
C LYS A 125 6.30 -17.53 -20.89
N TYR A 126 7.26 -16.78 -21.44
CA TYR A 126 6.95 -15.51 -22.12
C TYR A 126 6.13 -15.79 -23.39
N PRO A 127 5.07 -15.01 -23.70
CA PRO A 127 4.54 -13.83 -22.99
C PRO A 127 3.38 -14.13 -22.03
N GLU A 128 3.18 -15.37 -21.63
CA GLU A 128 2.04 -15.78 -20.80
C GLU A 128 2.03 -15.06 -19.44
N LEU A 129 0.83 -14.72 -18.97
CA LEU A 129 0.60 -14.12 -17.66
C LEU A 129 -0.52 -14.88 -16.92
N PRO A 130 -0.43 -15.01 -15.60
CA PRO A 130 -1.48 -15.65 -14.83
C PRO A 130 -2.80 -14.85 -14.85
N ARG A 131 -3.92 -15.56 -14.78
CA ARG A 131 -5.28 -14.99 -14.70
C ARG A 131 -5.69 -14.79 -13.24
N GLU A 132 -4.91 -13.97 -12.55
CA GLU A 132 -5.17 -13.64 -11.14
C GLU A 132 -6.46 -12.82 -10.98
N LYS A 133 -7.14 -13.01 -9.84
CA LYS A 133 -8.39 -12.30 -9.55
C LYS A 133 -8.30 -11.53 -8.23
N ASN A 134 -9.17 -10.55 -8.11
CA ASN A 134 -9.50 -9.88 -6.87
C ASN A 134 -8.33 -9.20 -6.14
N SER A 135 -7.26 -8.82 -6.84
CA SER A 135 -6.13 -8.14 -6.21
C SER A 135 -6.31 -6.62 -6.20
N LEU A 136 -5.91 -5.98 -5.10
CA LEU A 136 -5.69 -4.53 -5.01
C LEU A 136 -4.23 -4.14 -5.25
N ASN A 137 -3.34 -5.12 -5.24
CA ASN A 137 -1.93 -4.95 -5.54
C ASN A 137 -1.63 -5.34 -7.00
N GLY A 138 -0.53 -4.86 -7.53
CA GLY A 138 -0.04 -5.25 -8.84
C GLY A 138 0.17 -6.76 -8.96
N GLY A 139 0.02 -7.27 -10.16
CA GLY A 139 0.22 -8.68 -10.47
C GLY A 139 1.59 -8.98 -11.06
N PHE A 140 1.71 -10.16 -11.63
CA PHE A 140 2.89 -10.55 -12.39
C PHE A 140 2.96 -9.83 -13.73
N ARG A 141 4.18 -9.52 -14.16
CA ARG A 141 4.45 -8.90 -15.46
C ARG A 141 5.83 -9.29 -15.98
N TRP A 142 5.99 -9.24 -17.29
CA TRP A 142 7.28 -9.36 -17.93
C TRP A 142 7.96 -8.00 -18.04
N MET A 143 9.19 -7.93 -17.61
CA MET A 143 10.01 -6.72 -17.72
C MET A 143 11.26 -7.01 -18.56
N SER A 144 11.67 -6.06 -19.41
CA SER A 144 12.99 -6.16 -20.05
C SER A 144 14.09 -6.01 -19.01
N ARG A 145 15.14 -6.80 -19.12
CA ARG A 145 16.32 -6.63 -18.27
C ARG A 145 16.85 -5.20 -18.45
N PRO A 146 17.18 -4.49 -17.38
CA PRO A 146 17.99 -3.28 -17.52
C PRO A 146 19.26 -3.67 -18.28
N GLY A 147 19.61 -2.92 -19.31
CA GLY A 147 20.77 -3.21 -20.16
C GLY A 147 22.01 -3.54 -19.33
N LYS A 148 22.96 -4.27 -19.93
CA LYS A 148 24.17 -4.90 -19.36
C LYS A 148 25.05 -4.01 -18.42
N ALA A 149 24.63 -2.79 -18.11
CA ALA A 149 25.40 -1.84 -17.32
C ALA A 149 25.28 -2.02 -15.79
N LYS A 150 24.41 -2.91 -15.29
CA LYS A 150 24.39 -3.27 -13.86
C LYS A 150 24.02 -4.74 -13.73
N GLU A 151 24.99 -5.55 -13.34
CA GLU A 151 24.82 -6.88 -12.75
C GLU A 151 24.06 -6.78 -11.41
N THR A 152 22.83 -6.33 -11.46
CA THR A 152 21.91 -6.55 -10.35
C THR A 152 21.21 -7.86 -10.65
N GLN A 153 21.53 -8.88 -9.89
CA GLN A 153 20.77 -10.12 -9.90
C GLN A 153 19.27 -9.82 -9.85
N PRO A 154 18.45 -10.55 -10.61
CA PRO A 154 17.00 -10.44 -10.44
C PRO A 154 16.67 -10.61 -8.96
N GLY A 155 15.82 -9.72 -8.42
CA GLY A 155 15.41 -9.83 -7.04
C GLY A 155 14.79 -11.21 -6.75
N PRO A 156 14.77 -11.67 -5.49
CA PRO A 156 14.17 -12.94 -5.14
C PRO A 156 12.73 -13.00 -5.69
N GLY A 157 12.40 -14.09 -6.39
CA GLY A 157 11.09 -14.29 -7.04
C GLY A 157 11.00 -13.90 -8.52
N ALA A 158 12.09 -13.46 -9.16
CA ALA A 158 12.13 -13.23 -10.61
C ALA A 158 12.62 -14.48 -11.34
N ALA A 159 11.73 -15.21 -11.99
CA ALA A 159 12.09 -16.32 -12.89
C ALA A 159 12.54 -15.80 -14.26
N GLN A 160 13.51 -16.48 -14.87
CA GLN A 160 13.98 -16.18 -16.21
C GLN A 160 13.34 -17.18 -17.20
N PRO A 161 12.81 -16.71 -18.35
CA PRO A 161 12.36 -17.62 -19.36
C PRO A 161 13.57 -18.35 -20.00
N ASP A 162 13.38 -19.62 -20.29
CA ASP A 162 14.40 -20.48 -20.94
C ASP A 162 14.36 -20.34 -22.49
N ASP A 163 13.75 -19.28 -23.00
CA ASP A 163 13.53 -19.03 -24.43
C ASP A 163 14.55 -18.07 -25.06
N GLY A 164 15.61 -17.72 -24.33
CA GLY A 164 16.63 -16.77 -24.77
C GLY A 164 16.17 -15.32 -24.80
N SER A 165 14.97 -15.00 -24.32
CA SER A 165 14.47 -13.63 -24.25
C SER A 165 15.22 -12.81 -23.20
N ASP A 166 15.20 -11.47 -23.36
CA ASP A 166 15.73 -10.53 -22.38
C ASP A 166 14.71 -10.22 -21.26
N LYS A 167 13.64 -11.01 -21.16
CA LYS A 167 12.54 -10.77 -20.23
C LYS A 167 12.79 -11.41 -18.87
N VAL A 168 12.22 -10.79 -17.85
CA VAL A 168 12.21 -11.28 -16.47
C VAL A 168 10.76 -11.28 -16.00
N PHE A 169 10.32 -12.41 -15.49
CA PHE A 169 9.01 -12.53 -14.85
C PHE A 169 9.07 -11.94 -13.44
N TYR A 170 8.26 -10.93 -13.19
CA TYR A 170 8.32 -10.13 -11.95
C TYR A 170 6.97 -10.06 -11.27
N ASN A 171 6.95 -10.34 -9.97
CA ASN A 171 5.77 -10.15 -9.12
C ASN A 171 5.78 -8.74 -8.50
N ASP A 172 4.82 -7.90 -8.90
CA ASP A 172 4.63 -6.56 -8.33
C ASP A 172 3.56 -6.55 -7.22
N GLY A 173 3.53 -7.52 -6.38
CA GLY A 173 2.57 -7.64 -5.28
C GLY A 173 2.67 -6.53 -4.20
N SER A 174 3.56 -5.55 -4.37
CA SER A 174 3.78 -4.48 -3.40
C SER A 174 3.08 -3.16 -3.72
N HIS A 175 2.96 -2.78 -4.99
CA HIS A 175 2.33 -1.53 -5.39
C HIS A 175 0.82 -1.71 -5.58
N ALA A 176 0.05 -0.64 -5.32
CA ALA A 176 -1.37 -0.63 -5.65
C ALA A 176 -1.57 -0.74 -7.17
N ASN A 177 -2.51 -1.57 -7.59
CA ASN A 177 -3.04 -1.52 -8.95
C ASN A 177 -4.11 -0.43 -9.11
N GLY A 178 -4.81 -0.38 -10.24
CA GLY A 178 -5.86 0.60 -10.46
C GLY A 178 -6.97 0.57 -9.39
N ALA A 179 -7.44 -0.62 -9.01
CA ALA A 179 -8.49 -0.79 -8.00
C ALA A 179 -7.99 -0.36 -6.60
N GLY A 180 -6.75 -0.76 -6.23
CA GLY A 180 -6.13 -0.31 -4.99
C GLY A 180 -5.91 1.21 -4.95
N SER A 181 -5.48 1.81 -6.06
CA SER A 181 -5.33 3.26 -6.15
C SER A 181 -6.67 4.00 -6.02
N TYR A 182 -7.75 3.43 -6.60
CA TYR A 182 -9.09 3.97 -6.44
C TYR A 182 -9.57 3.89 -4.99
N LEU A 183 -9.38 2.74 -4.33
CA LEU A 183 -9.70 2.60 -2.90
C LEU A 183 -8.95 3.62 -2.05
N ALA A 184 -7.63 3.75 -2.27
CA ALA A 184 -6.82 4.73 -1.55
C ALA A 184 -7.34 6.16 -1.75
N ALA A 185 -7.70 6.55 -2.99
CA ALA A 185 -8.26 7.86 -3.29
C ALA A 185 -9.60 8.09 -2.56
N CYS A 186 -10.48 7.09 -2.49
CA CYS A 186 -11.73 7.15 -1.74
C CYS A 186 -11.50 7.38 -0.24
N VAL A 187 -10.51 6.68 0.37
CA VAL A 187 -10.14 6.86 1.77
C VAL A 187 -9.61 8.28 2.02
N TRP A 188 -8.74 8.78 1.15
CA TRP A 188 -8.20 10.14 1.25
C TRP A 188 -9.29 11.19 1.11
N TYR A 189 -10.19 11.02 0.16
CA TYR A 189 -11.30 11.94 -0.05
C TYR A 189 -12.14 12.08 1.23
N GLU A 190 -12.58 10.97 1.79
CA GLU A 190 -13.43 10.97 2.97
C GLU A 190 -12.68 11.48 4.22
N PHE A 191 -11.39 11.13 4.34
CA PHE A 191 -10.55 11.57 5.45
C PHE A 191 -10.36 13.10 5.50
N PHE A 192 -10.18 13.74 4.35
CA PHE A 192 -9.92 15.18 4.32
C PHE A 192 -11.17 16.03 4.15
N PHE A 193 -12.14 15.56 3.38
CA PHE A 193 -13.33 16.36 3.06
C PHE A 193 -14.53 16.03 3.96
N HIS A 194 -14.47 14.94 4.71
CA HIS A 194 -15.59 14.48 5.58
C HIS A 194 -16.90 14.31 4.81
N ASP A 195 -16.84 14.03 3.52
CA ASP A 195 -17.99 13.79 2.65
C ASP A 195 -18.07 12.31 2.27
N ASP A 196 -19.24 11.75 2.31
CA ASP A 196 -19.51 10.34 2.10
C ASP A 196 -19.21 9.95 0.64
N VAL A 197 -18.12 9.24 0.44
CA VAL A 197 -17.64 8.81 -0.89
C VAL A 197 -18.64 7.89 -1.61
N ARG A 198 -19.59 7.27 -0.90
CA ARG A 198 -20.66 6.44 -1.49
C ARG A 198 -21.66 7.24 -2.32
N LYS A 199 -21.72 8.58 -2.11
CA LYS A 199 -22.55 9.47 -2.92
C LYS A 199 -22.03 9.68 -4.34
N ILE A 200 -20.80 9.27 -4.64
CA ILE A 200 -20.24 9.32 -5.99
C ILE A 200 -20.99 8.30 -6.85
N THR A 201 -21.72 8.77 -7.84
CA THR A 201 -22.57 7.94 -8.71
C THR A 201 -21.85 7.41 -9.94
N GLN A 202 -20.76 8.07 -10.35
CA GLN A 202 -19.99 7.65 -11.52
C GLN A 202 -18.94 6.61 -11.15
N ASN A 203 -18.96 5.47 -11.82
CA ASN A 203 -17.95 4.45 -11.70
C ASN A 203 -16.88 4.63 -12.81
N PRO A 204 -15.59 4.43 -12.50
CA PRO A 204 -14.58 4.32 -13.55
C PRO A 204 -14.95 3.17 -14.49
N ALA A 205 -14.95 3.41 -15.81
CA ALA A 205 -15.40 2.43 -16.81
C ALA A 205 -14.66 1.07 -16.70
N TRP A 206 -13.37 1.11 -16.35
CA TRP A 206 -12.53 -0.09 -16.19
C TRP A 206 -12.81 -0.86 -14.90
N LEU A 207 -13.50 -0.27 -13.90
CA LEU A 207 -13.84 -0.90 -12.63
C LEU A 207 -15.31 -1.31 -12.55
N GLY A 208 -16.19 -0.60 -13.28
CA GLY A 208 -17.62 -0.87 -13.31
C GLY A 208 -18.24 -0.82 -11.91
N ASP A 209 -19.20 -1.69 -11.64
CA ASP A 209 -19.93 -1.74 -10.36
C ASP A 209 -19.08 -2.19 -9.17
N ARG A 210 -17.91 -2.78 -9.41
CA ARG A 210 -16.95 -3.09 -8.33
C ARG A 210 -16.43 -1.84 -7.61
N ALA A 211 -16.56 -0.64 -8.21
CA ALA A 211 -16.29 0.62 -7.56
C ALA A 211 -17.17 0.88 -6.32
N ILE A 212 -18.40 0.34 -6.31
CA ILE A 212 -19.37 0.53 -5.23
C ILE A 212 -18.87 -0.11 -3.95
N SER A 213 -18.38 -1.35 -4.01
CA SER A 213 -17.84 -2.04 -2.83
C SER A 213 -16.58 -1.37 -2.30
N LEU A 214 -15.70 -0.84 -3.16
CA LEU A 214 -14.51 -0.11 -2.71
C LEU A 214 -14.86 1.20 -2.01
N ARG A 215 -15.87 1.93 -2.48
CA ARG A 215 -16.38 3.11 -1.77
C ARG A 215 -17.00 2.76 -0.43
N ALA A 216 -17.74 1.65 -0.36
CA ALA A 216 -18.30 1.17 0.91
C ALA A 216 -17.19 0.82 1.93
N ILE A 217 -16.14 0.12 1.50
CA ILE A 217 -14.98 -0.21 2.33
C ILE A 217 -14.26 1.08 2.79
N ALA A 218 -14.05 2.03 1.89
CA ALA A 218 -13.43 3.31 2.24
C ALA A 218 -14.21 4.04 3.32
N HIS A 219 -15.54 4.12 3.18
CA HIS A 219 -16.44 4.73 4.15
C HIS A 219 -16.39 4.01 5.51
N GLN A 220 -16.49 2.68 5.52
CA GLN A 220 -16.42 1.88 6.74
C GLN A 220 -15.15 2.18 7.54
N VAL A 221 -14.02 2.31 6.87
CA VAL A 221 -12.73 2.52 7.53
C VAL A 221 -12.51 3.98 7.91
N ALA A 222 -12.81 4.92 7.00
CA ALA A 222 -12.50 6.34 7.20
C ALA A 222 -13.50 7.06 8.10
N SER A 223 -14.80 6.73 8.04
CA SER A 223 -15.87 7.40 8.75
C SER A 223 -16.46 6.58 9.90
N GLU A 224 -16.73 5.29 9.68
CA GLU A 224 -17.32 4.44 10.72
C GLU A 224 -16.24 3.84 11.66
N GLY A 225 -14.96 3.93 11.29
CA GLY A 225 -13.85 3.45 12.10
C GLY A 225 -13.80 1.92 12.23
N ILE A 226 -14.43 1.20 11.29
CA ILE A 226 -14.43 -0.27 11.27
C ILE A 226 -12.99 -0.76 11.08
N LYS A 227 -12.62 -1.76 11.88
CA LYS A 227 -11.28 -2.34 11.84
C LYS A 227 -11.32 -3.73 11.20
N PRO A 228 -10.31 -4.07 10.34
CA PRO A 228 -10.12 -5.42 9.83
C PRO A 228 -10.04 -6.47 10.95
N ALA A 229 -10.39 -7.71 10.67
CA ALA A 229 -10.28 -8.80 11.65
C ALA A 229 -8.83 -9.01 12.10
N ALA A 230 -7.86 -8.75 11.22
CA ALA A 230 -6.44 -8.82 11.52
C ALA A 230 -5.90 -7.61 12.34
N TRP A 231 -6.75 -6.67 12.79
CA TRP A 231 -6.31 -5.54 13.61
C TRP A 231 -5.56 -5.99 14.88
N PRO A 232 -4.39 -5.40 15.18
CA PRO A 232 -3.62 -5.79 16.36
C PRO A 232 -4.38 -5.50 17.67
N GLU A 233 -4.56 -6.51 18.51
CA GLU A 233 -5.26 -6.34 19.79
C GLU A 233 -4.52 -5.42 20.76
N GLU A 234 -3.20 -5.39 20.69
CA GLU A 234 -2.31 -4.63 21.57
C GLU A 234 -2.44 -3.11 21.41
N ILE A 235 -3.12 -2.64 20.37
CA ILE A 235 -3.33 -1.20 20.10
C ILE A 235 -4.83 -0.81 20.03
N ARG A 236 -5.70 -1.73 20.45
CA ARG A 236 -7.14 -1.47 20.59
C ARG A 236 -7.47 -0.49 21.70
#